data_78380322fb24d0cd5a2cf4dee6ec8fba
#
_entry.id   78380322fb24d0cd5a2cf4dee6ec8fba
#
_cell.length_a   1.000
_cell.length_b   1.000
_cell.length_c   1.000
_cell.angle_alpha   90.00
_cell.angle_beta   90.00
_cell.angle_gamma   90.00
#
_symmetry.space_group_name_H-M   'P 1'
#
loop_
_entity.id
_entity.type
_entity.pdbx_description
1 polymer ?
#
loop_
_entity_poly.entity_id
_entity_poly.type
_entity_poly.pdbx_seq_one_letter_code
_entity_poly.pdbx_strand_id
1 'polypeptide(L)'
;SEWDSGQDDYIPLDVNEWPQELSFYSPDDQNYHYVHTIMPAHEAGDYTVILEGTGSIEFWGAVSTIAFQPQGGTSVYSITVPNGNEGSLFLNIEESSSTDPIHNIRVVRPGFETVYETEPFHPLYLETLNPFVNLRFMDWGDTNGSSLVHWSERTTAKSYTQAREEGAILEH
;
A
#
# COMPACT_ATOMS: atom_id res chain seq x y z
N SER A 1 1.87 -5.74 -0.44
CA SER A 1 2.70 -4.81 0.33
C SER A 1 1.83 -4.00 1.24
N GLU A 2 2.30 -3.72 2.40
CA GLU A 2 1.56 -3.04 3.46
C GLU A 2 2.28 -1.75 3.81
N TRP A 3 1.51 -0.78 4.28
CA TRP A 3 2.07 0.46 4.78
C TRP A 3 2.51 0.23 6.22
N ASP A 4 3.71 0.68 6.55
CA ASP A 4 4.31 0.51 7.86
C ASP A 4 5.17 1.76 8.18
N SER A 5 5.21 2.09 9.43
CA SER A 5 6.09 3.14 9.98
C SER A 5 7.04 2.59 11.04
N GLY A 6 6.84 1.35 11.46
CA GLY A 6 7.49 0.77 12.63
C GLY A 6 7.02 1.36 13.96
N GLN A 7 6.05 2.27 13.94
CA GLN A 7 5.53 2.99 15.12
C GLN A 7 4.05 3.38 14.91
N ASP A 8 3.22 2.40 14.59
CA ASP A 8 1.83 2.62 14.15
C ASP A 8 0.96 3.36 15.16
N ASP A 9 1.21 3.19 16.45
CA ASP A 9 0.45 3.85 17.52
C ASP A 9 0.59 5.38 17.53
N TYR A 10 1.59 5.92 16.82
CA TYR A 10 1.88 7.37 16.82
C TYR A 10 1.57 8.05 15.50
N ILE A 11 1.09 7.33 14.49
CA ILE A 11 0.73 7.93 13.21
C ILE A 11 -0.55 8.75 13.38
N PRO A 12 -0.53 10.06 13.12
CA PRO A 12 -1.74 10.86 13.14
C PRO A 12 -2.62 10.52 11.95
N LEU A 13 -3.71 9.82 12.21
CA LEU A 13 -4.69 9.40 11.22
C LEU A 13 -5.94 10.27 11.29
N ASP A 14 -6.64 10.44 10.17
CA ASP A 14 -7.97 11.03 10.13
C ASP A 14 -9.07 9.99 10.48
N VAL A 15 -10.33 10.42 10.38
CA VAL A 15 -11.50 9.56 10.65
C VAL A 15 -11.66 8.38 9.67
N ASN A 16 -10.96 8.41 8.53
CA ASN A 16 -10.92 7.33 7.55
C ASN A 16 -9.67 6.46 7.69
N GLU A 17 -8.87 6.67 8.74
CA GLU A 17 -7.57 6.06 8.96
C GLU A 17 -6.50 6.44 7.89
N TRP A 18 -6.63 7.63 7.27
CA TRP A 18 -5.63 8.12 6.33
C TRP A 18 -4.57 8.96 7.05
N PRO A 19 -3.28 8.82 6.72
CA PRO A 19 -2.21 9.57 7.36
C PRO A 19 -2.32 11.08 7.12
N GLN A 20 -2.38 11.85 8.20
CA GLN A 20 -2.44 13.32 8.16
C GLN A 20 -1.05 13.97 8.16
N GLU A 21 -0.07 13.30 8.73
CA GLU A 21 1.33 13.70 8.74
C GLU A 21 2.20 12.50 8.39
N LEU A 22 3.39 12.74 7.87
CA LEU A 22 4.24 11.71 7.32
C LEU A 22 5.55 11.51 8.03
N SER A 23 6.04 12.57 8.65
CA SER A 23 7.07 12.43 9.65
C SER A 23 6.45 12.73 11.00
N PHE A 24 6.44 11.77 11.86
CA PHE A 24 5.99 11.95 13.23
C PHE A 24 7.10 11.55 14.20
N TYR A 25 7.13 12.25 15.32
CA TYR A 25 8.08 11.97 16.37
C TYR A 25 7.55 10.88 17.29
N SER A 26 8.30 9.77 17.36
CA SER A 26 8.01 8.71 18.32
C SER A 26 8.72 9.00 19.64
N PRO A 27 7.99 9.08 20.78
CA PRO A 27 8.60 9.24 22.09
C PRO A 27 9.38 8.01 22.55
N ASP A 28 9.11 6.83 22.02
CA ASP A 28 9.68 5.57 22.48
C ASP A 28 11.15 5.42 22.07
N ASP A 29 11.47 5.74 20.82
CA ASP A 29 12.85 5.68 20.32
C ASP A 29 13.48 7.06 20.08
N GLN A 30 12.73 8.14 20.35
CA GLN A 30 13.15 9.53 20.19
C GLN A 30 13.56 9.88 18.76
N ASN A 31 12.89 9.32 17.77
CA ASN A 31 13.17 9.50 16.36
C ASN A 31 11.94 9.94 15.56
N TYR A 32 12.18 10.45 14.35
CA TYR A 32 11.13 10.69 13.38
C TYR A 32 10.95 9.46 12.47
N HIS A 33 9.71 9.08 12.26
CA HIS A 33 9.31 7.98 11.40
C HIS A 33 8.51 8.47 10.20
N TYR A 34 8.55 7.71 9.13
CA TYR A 34 7.85 7.96 7.87
C TYR A 34 6.94 6.79 7.55
N VAL A 35 5.85 7.08 6.86
CA VAL A 35 4.96 6.03 6.35
C VAL A 35 5.49 5.55 5.00
N HIS A 36 5.80 4.28 4.88
CA HIS A 36 6.34 3.69 3.67
C HIS A 36 5.76 2.31 3.38
N THR A 37 5.91 1.88 2.14
CA THR A 37 5.64 0.50 1.73
C THR A 37 6.74 -0.02 0.83
N ILE A 38 6.95 -1.33 0.87
CA ILE A 38 7.95 -2.04 0.09
C ILE A 38 7.26 -3.06 -0.80
N MET A 39 7.58 -3.02 -2.09
CA MET A 39 7.06 -3.98 -3.06
C MET A 39 8.21 -4.65 -3.82
N PRO A 40 8.11 -5.96 -4.10
CA PRO A 40 9.06 -6.59 -5.00
C PRO A 40 8.96 -6.03 -6.43
N ALA A 41 10.09 -5.74 -7.04
CA ALA A 41 10.17 -5.34 -8.45
C ALA A 41 10.13 -6.59 -9.35
N HIS A 42 8.94 -7.19 -9.52
CA HIS A 42 8.80 -8.46 -10.24
C HIS A 42 9.00 -8.36 -11.75
N GLU A 43 8.57 -7.27 -12.36
CA GLU A 43 8.61 -7.07 -13.80
C GLU A 43 9.37 -5.80 -14.14
N ALA A 44 10.19 -5.85 -15.17
CA ALA A 44 10.77 -4.64 -15.77
C ALA A 44 9.70 -3.91 -16.58
N GLY A 45 9.75 -2.59 -16.59
CA GLY A 45 8.86 -1.75 -17.38
C GLY A 45 8.39 -0.51 -16.65
N ASP A 46 7.44 0.18 -17.25
CA ASP A 46 6.89 1.42 -16.72
C ASP A 46 5.64 1.10 -15.89
N TYR A 47 5.71 1.38 -14.61
CA TYR A 47 4.57 1.30 -13.69
C TYR A 47 3.89 2.64 -13.61
N THR A 48 2.57 2.63 -13.47
CA THR A 48 1.77 3.83 -13.20
C THR A 48 1.37 3.85 -11.73
N VAL A 49 1.73 4.91 -11.01
CA VAL A 49 1.30 5.11 -9.63
C VAL A 49 0.27 6.22 -9.59
N ILE A 50 -0.90 5.90 -9.08
CA ILE A 50 -2.05 6.81 -9.02
C ILE A 50 -2.36 7.03 -7.55
N LEU A 51 -2.57 8.27 -7.15
CA LEU A 51 -3.00 8.62 -5.81
C LEU A 51 -4.02 9.76 -5.82
N GLU A 52 -4.87 9.77 -4.84
CA GLU A 52 -5.83 10.82 -4.55
C GLU A 52 -5.40 11.60 -3.31
N GLY A 53 -5.95 12.80 -3.12
CA GLY A 53 -5.56 13.70 -2.06
C GLY A 53 -4.39 14.60 -2.42
N THR A 54 -3.98 15.42 -1.44
CA THR A 54 -2.94 16.43 -1.60
C THR A 54 -1.69 16.04 -0.83
N GLY A 55 -0.58 15.89 -1.55
CA GLY A 55 0.72 15.54 -0.99
C GLY A 55 1.69 15.03 -2.06
N SER A 56 2.76 14.38 -1.63
CA SER A 56 3.81 13.85 -2.51
C SER A 56 4.33 12.50 -2.05
N ILE A 57 4.80 11.72 -3.01
CA ILE A 57 5.45 10.41 -2.78
C ILE A 57 6.87 10.46 -3.34
N GLU A 58 7.82 9.94 -2.58
CA GLU A 58 9.15 9.60 -3.04
C GLU A 58 9.24 8.12 -3.41
N PHE A 59 10.03 7.83 -4.44
CA PHE A 59 10.30 6.46 -4.90
C PHE A 59 11.79 6.20 -4.88
N TRP A 60 12.19 5.04 -4.39
CA TRP A 60 13.58 4.62 -4.37
C TRP A 60 13.73 3.10 -4.46
N GLY A 61 14.99 2.62 -4.54
CA GLY A 61 15.29 1.20 -4.76
C GLY A 61 15.39 0.85 -6.24
N ALA A 62 14.64 -0.14 -6.70
CA ALA A 62 14.68 -0.63 -8.08
C ALA A 62 13.96 0.30 -9.08
N VAL A 63 14.22 1.60 -9.03
CA VAL A 63 13.63 2.63 -9.90
C VAL A 63 14.72 3.42 -10.60
N SER A 64 14.58 3.67 -11.90
CA SER A 64 15.52 4.45 -12.70
C SER A 64 15.01 5.81 -13.16
N THR A 65 13.71 5.96 -13.36
CA THR A 65 13.08 7.17 -13.86
C THR A 65 11.77 7.41 -13.15
N ILE A 66 11.50 8.67 -12.83
CA ILE A 66 10.26 9.10 -12.22
C ILE A 66 9.76 10.31 -12.99
N ALA A 67 8.52 10.24 -13.51
CA ALA A 67 7.83 11.35 -14.15
C ALA A 67 6.48 11.59 -13.45
N PHE A 68 6.17 12.84 -13.15
CA PHE A 68 4.95 13.26 -12.50
C PHE A 68 4.02 13.99 -13.47
N GLN A 69 2.73 13.64 -13.44
CA GLN A 69 1.68 14.28 -14.23
C GLN A 69 0.43 14.49 -13.36
N PRO A 70 0.05 15.72 -13.03
CA PRO A 70 -1.20 15.99 -12.35
C PRO A 70 -2.39 15.78 -13.31
N GLN A 71 -3.41 15.07 -12.87
CA GLN A 71 -4.64 14.82 -13.63
C GLN A 71 -5.87 15.08 -12.76
N GLY A 72 -6.43 16.30 -12.84
CA GLY A 72 -7.79 16.59 -12.38
C GLY A 72 -8.13 16.23 -10.92
N GLY A 73 -7.22 16.46 -9.97
CA GLY A 73 -7.40 16.10 -8.56
C GLY A 73 -6.76 14.75 -8.19
N THR A 74 -6.21 14.06 -9.17
CA THR A 74 -5.43 12.83 -8.99
C THR A 74 -3.99 13.10 -9.37
N SER A 75 -3.04 12.60 -8.62
CA SER A 75 -1.62 12.64 -8.95
C SER A 75 -1.20 11.32 -9.59
N VAL A 76 -0.55 11.41 -10.75
CA VAL A 76 -0.08 10.24 -11.49
C VAL A 76 1.43 10.32 -11.67
N TYR A 77 2.11 9.26 -11.27
CA TYR A 77 3.55 9.08 -11.49
C TYR A 77 3.74 7.93 -12.47
N SER A 78 4.68 8.10 -13.40
CA SER A 78 5.23 7.00 -14.19
C SER A 78 6.63 6.70 -13.65
N ILE A 79 6.86 5.47 -13.23
CA ILE A 79 8.13 5.02 -12.67
C ILE A 79 8.66 3.85 -13.49
N THR A 80 9.94 3.87 -13.83
CA THR A 80 10.57 2.81 -14.61
C THR A 80 11.37 1.87 -13.71
N VAL A 81 11.03 0.60 -13.74
CA VAL A 81 11.80 -0.50 -13.14
C VAL A 81 12.67 -1.10 -14.24
N PRO A 82 14.01 -0.92 -14.20
CA PRO A 82 14.87 -1.32 -15.32
C PRO A 82 15.04 -2.83 -15.44
N ASN A 83 15.05 -3.54 -14.31
CA ASN A 83 15.27 -4.98 -14.26
C ASN A 83 14.22 -5.65 -13.40
N GLY A 84 13.46 -6.58 -13.96
CA GLY A 84 12.51 -7.40 -13.21
C GLY A 84 13.20 -8.42 -12.30
N ASN A 85 12.57 -8.72 -11.16
CA ASN A 85 13.05 -9.65 -10.12
C ASN A 85 14.39 -9.26 -9.47
N GLU A 86 14.82 -8.02 -9.61
CA GLU A 86 16.02 -7.48 -9.00
C GLU A 86 15.68 -6.36 -8.01
N GLY A 87 15.64 -6.70 -6.72
CA GLY A 87 15.43 -5.74 -5.64
C GLY A 87 13.97 -5.41 -5.34
N SER A 88 13.79 -4.32 -4.63
CA SER A 88 12.49 -3.84 -4.18
C SER A 88 12.25 -2.39 -4.61
N LEU A 89 11.01 -2.07 -4.87
CA LEU A 89 10.49 -0.73 -5.06
C LEU A 89 9.98 -0.23 -3.70
N PHE A 90 10.43 0.93 -3.31
CA PHE A 90 10.00 1.60 -2.09
C PHE A 90 9.17 2.83 -2.46
N LEU A 91 8.05 2.98 -1.80
CA LEU A 91 7.22 4.18 -1.83
C LEU A 91 7.23 4.78 -0.43
N ASN A 92 7.63 6.03 -0.35
CA ASN A 92 7.62 6.81 0.87
C ASN A 92 6.69 8.00 0.66
N ILE A 93 5.70 8.16 1.52
CA ILE A 93 4.86 9.34 1.46
C ILE A 93 5.66 10.48 2.11
N GLU A 94 5.98 11.54 1.40
CA GLU A 94 6.77 12.68 1.89
C GLU A 94 5.92 13.77 2.52
N GLU A 95 4.77 14.02 1.91
CA GLU A 95 3.83 15.04 2.37
C GLU A 95 2.39 14.54 2.23
N SER A 96 1.55 14.90 3.19
CA SER A 96 0.11 14.67 3.16
C SER A 96 -0.60 15.86 3.81
N SER A 97 -1.68 16.32 3.21
CA SER A 97 -2.47 17.41 3.76
C SER A 97 -3.41 16.91 4.86
N SER A 98 -3.44 17.56 6.01
CA SER A 98 -4.38 17.23 7.08
C SER A 98 -5.86 17.48 6.70
N THR A 99 -6.13 18.25 5.65
CA THR A 99 -7.49 18.56 5.17
C THR A 99 -7.91 17.72 3.97
N ASP A 100 -6.96 17.09 3.30
CA ASP A 100 -7.16 16.25 2.12
C ASP A 100 -6.00 15.23 2.04
N PRO A 101 -5.93 14.27 2.98
CA PRO A 101 -4.81 13.35 3.08
C PRO A 101 -4.64 12.49 1.84
N ILE A 102 -3.40 12.08 1.57
CA ILE A 102 -3.13 11.08 0.51
C ILE A 102 -3.86 9.78 0.84
N HIS A 103 -4.56 9.25 -0.15
CA HIS A 103 -5.31 8.00 -0.07
C HIS A 103 -5.45 7.35 -1.44
N ASN A 104 -6.06 6.18 -1.49
CA ASN A 104 -6.32 5.43 -2.72
C ASN A 104 -5.06 5.26 -3.59
N ILE A 105 -3.92 4.92 -2.98
CA ILE A 105 -2.68 4.71 -3.70
C ILE A 105 -2.74 3.38 -4.45
N ARG A 106 -2.56 3.45 -5.77
CA ARG A 106 -2.54 2.29 -6.66
C ARG A 106 -1.24 2.23 -7.41
N VAL A 107 -0.58 1.09 -7.39
CA VAL A 107 0.62 0.82 -8.17
C VAL A 107 0.27 -0.17 -9.26
N VAL A 108 0.08 0.35 -10.45
CA VAL A 108 -0.37 -0.41 -11.61
C VAL A 108 0.83 -0.93 -12.38
N ARG A 109 0.87 -2.23 -12.59
CA ARG A 109 1.94 -2.91 -13.34
C ARG A 109 1.87 -2.58 -14.83
N PRO A 110 3.00 -2.70 -15.55
CA PRO A 110 3.02 -2.58 -17.00
C PRO A 110 1.98 -3.48 -17.68
N GLY A 111 1.16 -2.90 -18.56
CA GLY A 111 0.13 -3.63 -19.30
C GLY A 111 -1.23 -3.81 -18.60
N PHE A 112 -1.37 -3.32 -17.37
CA PHE A 112 -2.64 -3.39 -16.61
C PHE A 112 -3.35 -2.03 -16.47
N GLU A 113 -2.87 -0.99 -17.13
CA GLU A 113 -3.33 0.40 -16.97
C GLU A 113 -4.81 0.60 -17.32
N THR A 114 -5.38 -0.29 -18.15
CA THR A 114 -6.78 -0.20 -18.59
C THR A 114 -7.73 -1.14 -17.85
N VAL A 115 -7.21 -2.05 -17.05
CA VAL A 115 -8.01 -3.13 -16.42
C VAL A 115 -7.87 -3.22 -14.90
N TYR A 116 -6.95 -2.46 -14.29
CA TYR A 116 -6.64 -2.57 -12.85
C TYR A 116 -7.86 -2.34 -11.93
N GLU A 117 -8.87 -1.58 -12.37
CA GLU A 117 -10.10 -1.37 -11.59
C GLU A 117 -11.07 -2.54 -11.62
N THR A 118 -11.01 -3.37 -12.66
CA THR A 118 -11.92 -4.49 -12.87
C THR A 118 -11.26 -5.84 -12.68
N GLU A 119 -9.94 -5.91 -12.74
CA GLU A 119 -9.13 -7.12 -12.58
C GLU A 119 -8.11 -6.94 -11.43
N PRO A 120 -8.57 -6.98 -10.17
CA PRO A 120 -7.71 -6.71 -9.02
C PRO A 120 -6.64 -7.77 -8.78
N PHE A 121 -6.83 -8.97 -9.34
CA PHE A 121 -5.89 -10.07 -9.20
C PHE A 121 -5.13 -10.33 -10.50
N HIS A 122 -3.82 -10.56 -10.37
CA HIS A 122 -2.99 -10.91 -11.50
C HIS A 122 -3.46 -12.22 -12.17
N PRO A 123 -3.59 -12.28 -13.51
CA PRO A 123 -4.08 -13.50 -14.22
C PRO A 123 -3.32 -14.79 -13.88
N LEU A 124 -1.98 -14.72 -13.75
CA LEU A 124 -1.18 -15.88 -13.35
C LEU A 124 -1.50 -16.38 -11.92
N TYR A 125 -1.88 -15.47 -11.02
CA TYR A 125 -2.34 -15.86 -9.69
C TYR A 125 -3.65 -16.63 -9.77
N LEU A 126 -4.62 -16.14 -10.52
CA LEU A 126 -5.90 -16.82 -10.75
C LEU A 126 -5.71 -18.16 -11.46
N GLU A 127 -4.83 -18.23 -12.45
CA GLU A 127 -4.49 -19.49 -13.13
C GLU A 127 -3.88 -20.50 -12.17
N THR A 128 -2.99 -20.07 -11.29
CA THR A 128 -2.39 -20.91 -10.24
C THR A 128 -3.43 -21.46 -9.27
N LEU A 129 -4.45 -20.66 -8.94
CA LEU A 129 -5.51 -21.07 -8.01
C LEU A 129 -6.60 -21.92 -8.67
N ASN A 130 -6.80 -21.79 -9.97
CA ASN A 130 -7.89 -22.43 -10.70
C ASN A 130 -8.04 -23.97 -10.51
N PRO A 131 -6.97 -24.75 -10.31
CA PRO A 131 -7.07 -26.18 -10.04
C PRO A 131 -7.64 -26.53 -8.66
N PHE A 132 -7.69 -25.58 -7.72
CA PHE A 132 -8.10 -25.84 -6.35
C PHE A 132 -9.58 -25.52 -6.16
N VAL A 133 -10.33 -26.48 -5.60
CA VAL A 133 -11.75 -26.31 -5.26
C VAL A 133 -11.93 -25.55 -3.94
N ASN A 134 -10.98 -25.70 -3.03
CA ASN A 134 -10.98 -25.04 -1.73
C ASN A 134 -9.63 -24.37 -1.51
N LEU A 135 -9.64 -23.14 -1.04
CA LEU A 135 -8.47 -22.37 -0.65
C LEU A 135 -8.50 -22.15 0.86
N ARG A 136 -7.34 -22.27 1.49
CA ARG A 136 -7.15 -21.90 2.88
C ARG A 136 -6.14 -20.77 2.95
N PHE A 137 -6.60 -19.62 3.36
CA PHE A 137 -5.74 -18.47 3.68
C PHE A 137 -5.24 -18.62 5.12
N MET A 138 -4.10 -19.31 5.26
CA MET A 138 -3.52 -19.55 6.56
C MET A 138 -2.98 -18.24 7.12
N ASP A 139 -3.38 -17.95 8.32
CA ASP A 139 -2.98 -16.79 9.11
C ASP A 139 -3.31 -15.41 8.53
N TRP A 140 -4.13 -15.36 7.49
CA TRP A 140 -4.59 -14.11 6.91
C TRP A 140 -5.32 -13.20 7.92
N GLY A 141 -6.17 -13.76 8.74
CA GLY A 141 -6.90 -13.07 9.80
C GLY A 141 -6.24 -13.21 11.18
N ASP A 142 -4.94 -13.49 11.26
CA ASP A 142 -4.22 -13.77 12.51
C ASP A 142 -4.96 -14.73 13.47
N THR A 143 -5.55 -15.78 12.91
CA THR A 143 -6.47 -16.68 13.62
C THR A 143 -5.86 -17.43 14.80
N ASN A 144 -4.53 -17.51 14.87
CA ASN A 144 -3.82 -18.15 15.97
C ASN A 144 -3.46 -17.20 17.11
N GLY A 145 -3.40 -15.91 16.85
CA GLY A 145 -2.98 -14.87 17.78
C GLY A 145 -4.01 -13.77 18.03
N SER A 146 -5.08 -13.72 17.22
CA SER A 146 -6.05 -12.64 17.25
C SER A 146 -6.67 -12.41 18.63
N SER A 147 -6.63 -11.17 19.06
CA SER A 147 -7.30 -10.67 20.26
C SER A 147 -8.75 -10.23 20.00
N LEU A 148 -9.23 -10.33 18.76
CA LEU A 148 -10.55 -9.88 18.35
C LEU A 148 -11.68 -10.59 19.10
N VAL A 149 -12.54 -9.80 19.72
CA VAL A 149 -13.75 -10.27 20.41
C VAL A 149 -15.01 -9.81 19.68
N HIS A 150 -14.98 -8.62 19.08
CA HIS A 150 -16.12 -8.04 18.40
C HIS A 150 -15.85 -7.84 16.91
N TRP A 151 -16.84 -8.12 16.07
CA TRP A 151 -16.77 -7.95 14.63
C TRP A 151 -16.42 -6.51 14.20
N SER A 152 -16.81 -5.52 14.99
CA SER A 152 -16.53 -4.09 14.72
C SER A 152 -15.05 -3.69 14.88
N GLU A 153 -14.26 -4.51 15.53
CA GLU A 153 -12.83 -4.24 15.82
C GLU A 153 -11.90 -4.79 14.73
N ARG A 154 -12.44 -5.55 13.78
CA ARG A 154 -11.65 -6.16 12.71
C ARG A 154 -11.05 -5.12 11.76
N THR A 155 -9.96 -5.47 11.14
CA THR A 155 -9.40 -4.74 10.01
C THR A 155 -10.42 -4.63 8.87
N THR A 156 -10.49 -3.49 8.23
CA THR A 156 -11.41 -3.19 7.13
C THR A 156 -10.64 -2.65 5.92
N ALA A 157 -11.31 -2.48 4.77
CA ALA A 157 -10.73 -1.85 3.60
C ALA A 157 -10.31 -0.37 3.82
N LYS A 158 -10.75 0.24 4.91
CA LYS A 158 -10.37 1.61 5.29
C LYS A 158 -9.18 1.66 6.23
N SER A 159 -8.80 0.53 6.81
CA SER A 159 -7.69 0.49 7.74
C SER A 159 -6.40 0.88 7.06
N TYR A 160 -5.63 1.70 7.72
CA TYR A 160 -4.35 2.24 7.27
C TYR A 160 -3.37 1.16 6.81
N THR A 161 -3.33 0.05 7.54
CA THR A 161 -2.49 -1.11 7.20
C THR A 161 -3.27 -2.41 7.41
N GLN A 162 -2.87 -3.43 6.67
CA GLN A 162 -3.38 -4.80 6.83
C GLN A 162 -2.45 -5.66 7.71
N ALA A 163 -1.34 -5.10 8.20
CA ALA A 163 -0.35 -5.76 9.08
C ALA A 163 -0.65 -5.54 10.57
N ARG A 164 -1.93 -5.51 10.95
CA ARG A 164 -2.36 -5.31 12.33
C ARG A 164 -2.49 -6.64 13.08
N GLU A 165 -2.45 -6.57 14.43
CA GLU A 165 -2.71 -7.73 15.29
C GLU A 165 -4.11 -8.34 15.08
N GLU A 166 -5.05 -7.57 14.53
CA GLU A 166 -6.38 -8.01 14.15
C GLU A 166 -6.39 -8.83 12.83
N GLY A 167 -5.25 -8.93 12.16
CA GLY A 167 -5.11 -9.60 10.88
C GLY A 167 -5.57 -8.75 9.70
N ALA A 168 -5.46 -9.30 8.50
CA ALA A 168 -5.89 -8.64 7.28
C ALA A 168 -7.42 -8.67 7.10
N ILE A 169 -7.91 -7.83 6.19
CA ILE A 169 -9.33 -7.79 5.81
C ILE A 169 -9.83 -9.15 5.32
N LEU A 170 -11.03 -9.52 5.69
CA LEU A 170 -11.68 -10.78 5.32
C LEU A 170 -12.62 -10.67 4.11
N GLU A 171 -12.95 -9.47 3.67
CA GLU A 171 -13.88 -9.16 2.58
C GLU A 171 -13.15 -9.04 1.23
N HIS A 172 -12.42 -10.06 0.80
CA HIS A 172 -11.79 -10.13 -0.52
C HIS A 172 -12.58 -10.97 -1.51
#